data_4599f7d7c97ffca23a291fd2b133b6a7
#
_entry.id   4599f7d7c97ffca23a291fd2b133b6a7
#
_cell.length_a   1.000
_cell.length_b   1.000
_cell.length_c   1.000
_cell.angle_alpha   90.00
_cell.angle_beta   90.00
_cell.angle_gamma   90.00
#
_symmetry.space_group_name_H-M   'P 1'
#
loop_
_entity.id
_entity.type
_entity.pdbx_description
1 polymer ?
#
loop_
_entity_poly.entity_id
_entity_poly.type
_entity_poly.pdbx_seq_one_letter_code
_entity_poly.pdbx_strand_id
1 'polypeptide(L)'
;MPEKPDPNKNLVEKNKTEQTTDTPSLDQKEDLIQVSREDALKESKRIQFENQSIIGSISLKGAAIDDLTFKDYNTTLKSNKKVTLLGPRNIENGYLIESGFVTSDKNIDIPNSDSVWSVIGNNKLTNQSPVKLSWSNKQGITFEKEISLDDRYLFSIKQSVINTTDNKYDFYSYGQIIRNSIPEISNFYILHEGLIATLDDELIEEDYDDIQEKKFSRTSQKGWLGIGDKYWITSLIPPRKKEFKTTFDYKKKFRANFIATEPLKLDSNSKVEEKLQIIVAAKRVDIIDGYAQSLDIDKFDLVIDWGFLYFLTKPLFFGI
;
A
#
# COMPACT_ATOMS: atom_id res chain seq x y z
N MET A 1 -14.75 61.56 -33.87
CA MET A 1 -15.31 60.39 -33.16
C MET A 1 -14.15 59.51 -32.70
N PRO A 2 -13.90 59.39 -31.42
CA PRO A 2 -12.81 58.52 -30.93
C PRO A 2 -13.30 57.08 -30.87
N GLU A 3 -12.42 56.18 -31.27
CA GLU A 3 -12.61 54.72 -31.25
C GLU A 3 -12.79 54.19 -29.82
N LYS A 4 -13.70 53.22 -29.65
CA LYS A 4 -13.90 52.48 -28.39
C LYS A 4 -12.74 51.52 -28.15
N PRO A 5 -12.23 51.36 -26.92
CA PRO A 5 -11.18 50.39 -26.62
C PRO A 5 -11.77 48.97 -26.57
N ASP A 6 -11.05 48.06 -27.20
CA ASP A 6 -11.26 46.61 -27.23
C ASP A 6 -11.05 46.02 -25.82
N PRO A 7 -12.02 45.25 -25.25
CA PRO A 7 -11.93 44.70 -23.91
C PRO A 7 -11.08 43.42 -23.78
N ASN A 8 -10.27 43.04 -24.78
CA ASN A 8 -9.58 41.74 -24.83
C ASN A 8 -8.04 41.80 -24.73
N LYS A 9 -7.49 42.84 -24.09
CA LYS A 9 -6.06 42.85 -23.72
C LYS A 9 -5.89 42.91 -22.21
N ASN A 10 -5.49 41.80 -21.66
CA ASN A 10 -4.80 41.54 -20.37
C ASN A 10 -5.44 40.43 -19.55
N LEU A 11 -5.46 39.20 -20.11
CA LEU A 11 -5.34 37.99 -19.30
C LEU A 11 -3.90 37.49 -19.45
N VAL A 12 -3.01 38.07 -18.69
CA VAL A 12 -1.72 37.45 -18.39
C VAL A 12 -2.06 36.27 -17.48
N GLU A 13 -2.15 35.08 -18.07
CA GLU A 13 -2.08 33.84 -17.34
C GLU A 13 -0.80 33.84 -16.50
N LYS A 14 -0.96 34.03 -15.20
CA LYS A 14 0.05 33.58 -14.24
C LYS A 14 0.10 32.07 -14.34
N ASN A 15 0.93 31.55 -15.22
CA ASN A 15 1.46 30.22 -15.12
C ASN A 15 2.12 30.10 -13.73
N LYS A 16 1.38 29.56 -12.77
CA LYS A 16 2.00 28.96 -11.60
C LYS A 16 2.89 27.86 -12.12
N THR A 17 4.17 28.15 -12.16
CA THR A 17 5.22 27.15 -12.27
C THR A 17 4.99 26.22 -11.08
N GLU A 18 4.35 25.08 -11.30
CA GLU A 18 4.41 23.98 -10.36
C GLU A 18 5.89 23.66 -10.20
N GLN A 19 6.42 23.94 -9.02
CA GLN A 19 7.71 23.43 -8.63
C GLN A 19 7.60 21.92 -8.79
N THR A 20 8.26 21.38 -9.78
CA THR A 20 8.51 19.96 -9.92
C THR A 20 9.32 19.55 -8.71
N THR A 21 8.63 19.01 -7.71
CA THR A 21 9.31 18.30 -6.64
C THR A 21 10.07 17.15 -7.29
N ASP A 22 11.37 17.03 -7.01
CA ASP A 22 12.26 15.94 -7.50
C ASP A 22 11.84 14.53 -7.04
N THR A 23 10.62 14.36 -6.55
CA THR A 23 10.09 13.09 -6.05
C THR A 23 9.80 12.16 -7.23
N PRO A 24 10.44 10.97 -7.29
CA PRO A 24 10.26 10.00 -8.36
C PRO A 24 8.82 9.49 -8.47
N SER A 25 8.41 9.09 -9.67
CA SER A 25 7.11 8.48 -9.94
C SER A 25 7.16 6.96 -9.83
N LEU A 26 6.07 6.35 -9.33
CA LEU A 26 5.89 4.90 -9.28
C LEU A 26 5.28 4.33 -10.58
N ASP A 27 5.27 5.11 -11.67
CA ASP A 27 4.68 4.70 -12.95
C ASP A 27 5.47 3.53 -13.57
N GLN A 28 4.85 2.34 -13.61
CA GLN A 28 5.36 1.16 -14.29
C GLN A 28 4.48 0.80 -15.49
N LYS A 29 5.09 0.41 -16.61
CA LYS A 29 4.37 -0.19 -17.74
C LYS A 29 4.11 -1.66 -17.44
N GLU A 30 2.86 -2.08 -17.48
CA GLU A 30 2.48 -3.48 -17.30
C GLU A 30 1.59 -3.95 -18.45
N ASP A 31 2.07 -4.96 -19.18
CA ASP A 31 1.24 -5.75 -20.08
C ASP A 31 0.83 -7.03 -19.35
N LEU A 32 -0.49 -7.25 -19.24
CA LEU A 32 -1.04 -8.36 -18.48
C LEU A 32 -1.43 -9.50 -19.39
N ILE A 33 -0.73 -10.63 -19.28
CA ILE A 33 -1.24 -11.94 -19.67
C ILE A 33 -1.91 -12.52 -18.42
N GLN A 34 -3.23 -12.70 -18.47
CA GLN A 34 -3.96 -13.31 -17.37
C GLN A 34 -3.73 -14.82 -17.36
N VAL A 35 -3.33 -15.32 -16.19
CA VAL A 35 -3.11 -16.77 -15.94
C VAL A 35 -3.96 -17.24 -14.78
N SER A 36 -4.07 -18.54 -14.56
CA SER A 36 -4.75 -19.08 -13.39
C SER A 36 -3.99 -18.71 -12.11
N ARG A 37 -4.71 -18.61 -10.96
CA ARG A 37 -4.06 -18.36 -9.68
C ARG A 37 -2.99 -19.41 -9.36
N GLU A 38 -3.28 -20.68 -9.63
CA GLU A 38 -2.35 -21.77 -9.33
C GLU A 38 -1.03 -21.64 -10.14
N ASP A 39 -1.13 -21.24 -11.38
CA ASP A 39 0.04 -21.06 -12.24
C ASP A 39 0.81 -19.81 -11.84
N ALA A 40 0.10 -18.70 -11.54
CA ALA A 40 0.71 -17.47 -11.04
C ALA A 40 1.53 -17.71 -9.75
N LEU A 41 1.02 -18.51 -8.83
CA LEU A 41 1.73 -18.84 -7.59
C LEU A 41 3.00 -19.68 -7.81
N LYS A 42 3.09 -20.39 -8.95
CA LYS A 42 4.28 -21.19 -9.32
C LYS A 42 5.36 -20.41 -10.07
N GLU A 43 5.04 -19.20 -10.57
CA GLU A 43 5.97 -18.41 -11.40
C GLU A 43 7.24 -17.97 -10.65
N SER A 44 7.21 -17.89 -9.34
CA SER A 44 8.36 -17.52 -8.53
C SER A 44 8.48 -18.37 -7.27
N LYS A 45 9.71 -18.45 -6.73
CA LYS A 45 9.91 -18.95 -5.37
C LYS A 45 9.17 -18.05 -4.38
N ARG A 46 8.64 -18.65 -3.30
CA ARG A 46 7.81 -17.96 -2.31
C ARG A 46 8.24 -18.29 -0.89
N ILE A 47 8.04 -17.34 0.01
CA ILE A 47 8.12 -17.58 1.46
C ILE A 47 6.70 -17.79 1.97
N GLN A 48 6.46 -18.92 2.61
CA GLN A 48 5.18 -19.18 3.27
C GLN A 48 5.09 -18.40 4.57
N PHE A 49 3.91 -17.86 4.86
CA PHE A 49 3.59 -17.30 6.17
C PHE A 49 2.34 -17.91 6.76
N GLU A 50 2.33 -18.00 8.09
CA GLU A 50 1.18 -18.49 8.83
C GLU A 50 1.22 -17.98 10.27
N ASN A 51 0.04 -17.59 10.77
CA ASN A 51 -0.22 -17.34 12.18
C ASN A 51 -1.60 -17.89 12.58
N GLN A 52 -2.20 -17.42 13.67
CA GLN A 52 -3.50 -17.89 14.13
C GLN A 52 -4.63 -17.54 13.14
N SER A 53 -4.57 -16.39 12.47
CA SER A 53 -5.68 -15.80 11.70
C SER A 53 -5.54 -15.90 10.19
N ILE A 54 -4.30 -15.94 9.68
CA ILE A 54 -4.03 -15.92 8.24
C ILE A 54 -2.98 -16.94 7.82
N ILE A 55 -3.08 -17.35 6.56
CA ILE A 55 -2.08 -18.17 5.87
C ILE A 55 -1.89 -17.62 4.45
N GLY A 56 -0.69 -17.74 3.93
CA GLY A 56 -0.39 -17.26 2.57
C GLY A 56 1.09 -17.32 2.25
N SER A 57 1.51 -16.52 1.28
CA SER A 57 2.90 -16.47 0.87
C SER A 57 3.31 -15.12 0.29
N ILE A 58 4.62 -14.85 0.37
CA ILE A 58 5.28 -13.68 -0.21
C ILE A 58 6.05 -14.14 -1.45
N SER A 59 5.81 -13.50 -2.60
CA SER A 59 6.58 -13.75 -3.81
C SER A 59 8.01 -13.24 -3.64
N LEU A 60 9.02 -14.03 -4.02
CA LEU A 60 10.40 -13.53 -4.11
C LEU A 60 10.62 -12.64 -5.35
N LYS A 61 9.73 -12.69 -6.34
CA LYS A 61 9.70 -11.74 -7.45
C LYS A 61 8.96 -10.48 -6.99
N GLY A 62 9.63 -9.34 -6.96
CA GLY A 62 9.13 -8.06 -6.46
C GLY A 62 9.04 -7.95 -4.92
N ALA A 63 9.26 -9.03 -4.17
CA ALA A 63 9.03 -9.13 -2.73
C ALA A 63 7.61 -8.69 -2.35
N ALA A 64 6.61 -9.12 -3.12
CA ALA A 64 5.20 -8.74 -2.99
C ALA A 64 4.45 -9.68 -2.02
N ILE A 65 3.59 -9.11 -1.19
CA ILE A 65 2.58 -9.87 -0.42
C ILE A 65 1.35 -9.99 -1.32
N ASP A 66 1.18 -11.11 -2.00
CA ASP A 66 0.20 -11.33 -3.07
C ASP A 66 -0.56 -12.65 -2.96
N ASP A 67 -0.57 -13.24 -1.76
CA ASP A 67 -1.31 -14.46 -1.46
C ASP A 67 -1.64 -14.46 0.03
N LEU A 68 -2.92 -14.21 0.37
CA LEU A 68 -3.39 -14.22 1.75
C LEU A 68 -4.80 -14.78 1.82
N THR A 69 -4.98 -15.76 2.70
CA THR A 69 -6.25 -16.40 3.00
C THR A 69 -6.54 -16.31 4.50
N PHE A 70 -7.75 -15.92 4.85
CA PHE A 70 -8.23 -15.88 6.23
C PHE A 70 -8.61 -17.28 6.70
N LYS A 71 -8.15 -17.71 7.88
CA LYS A 71 -8.40 -19.03 8.45
C LYS A 71 -9.80 -19.14 9.07
N ASP A 72 -10.34 -18.03 9.57
CA ASP A 72 -11.59 -18.02 10.34
C ASP A 72 -12.84 -17.71 9.48
N TYR A 73 -12.66 -17.26 8.22
CA TYR A 73 -13.77 -16.81 7.39
C TYR A 73 -13.96 -17.71 6.19
N ASN A 74 -15.21 -18.14 5.99
CA ASN A 74 -15.63 -18.92 4.83
C ASN A 74 -16.27 -17.99 3.78
N THR A 75 -16.20 -18.37 2.50
CA THR A 75 -16.79 -17.58 1.40
C THR A 75 -18.31 -17.49 1.49
N THR A 76 -18.96 -18.47 2.07
CA THR A 76 -20.40 -18.46 2.41
C THR A 76 -20.61 -19.26 3.69
N LEU A 77 -21.78 -19.07 4.35
CA LEU A 77 -22.14 -19.81 5.57
C LEU A 77 -22.19 -21.34 5.41
N LYS A 78 -22.40 -21.82 4.18
CA LYS A 78 -22.50 -23.26 3.87
C LYS A 78 -21.23 -23.82 3.23
N SER A 79 -20.23 -22.99 2.97
CA SER A 79 -18.99 -23.39 2.30
C SER A 79 -17.86 -23.61 3.31
N ASN A 80 -17.05 -24.63 3.08
CA ASN A 80 -15.77 -24.80 3.78
C ASN A 80 -14.61 -24.07 3.10
N LYS A 81 -14.86 -23.42 1.93
CA LYS A 81 -13.85 -22.67 1.20
C LYS A 81 -13.56 -21.37 1.94
N LYS A 82 -12.32 -21.15 2.29
CA LYS A 82 -11.86 -19.95 2.98
C LYS A 82 -11.81 -18.72 2.06
N VAL A 83 -11.99 -17.54 2.66
CA VAL A 83 -11.85 -16.28 1.95
C VAL A 83 -10.37 -16.03 1.66
N THR A 84 -10.03 -15.96 0.38
CA THR A 84 -8.72 -15.51 -0.09
C THR A 84 -8.85 -14.07 -0.57
N LEU A 85 -8.15 -13.15 0.09
CA LEU A 85 -8.25 -11.72 -0.22
C LEU A 85 -7.17 -11.28 -1.21
N LEU A 86 -5.90 -11.62 -0.95
CA LEU A 86 -4.82 -11.22 -1.83
C LEU A 86 -4.57 -12.27 -2.92
N GLY A 87 -4.18 -11.80 -4.11
CA GLY A 87 -3.90 -12.62 -5.28
C GLY A 87 -2.77 -12.05 -6.13
N PRO A 88 -2.01 -12.91 -6.85
CA PRO A 88 -0.90 -12.50 -7.70
C PRO A 88 -1.28 -11.44 -8.74
N ARG A 89 -0.30 -10.65 -9.15
CA ARG A 89 -0.43 -9.50 -10.07
C ARG A 89 -1.08 -9.85 -11.41
N ASN A 90 -0.81 -11.01 -11.96
CA ASN A 90 -1.14 -11.45 -13.32
C ASN A 90 -2.40 -12.33 -13.40
N ILE A 91 -3.21 -12.37 -12.36
CA ILE A 91 -4.55 -12.96 -12.40
C ILE A 91 -5.62 -11.86 -12.51
N GLU A 92 -6.82 -12.23 -12.98
CA GLU A 92 -7.94 -11.31 -13.16
C GLU A 92 -8.24 -10.50 -11.90
N ASN A 93 -8.39 -11.16 -10.78
CA ASN A 93 -8.66 -10.56 -9.47
C ASN A 93 -7.35 -10.35 -8.67
N GLY A 94 -6.26 -9.95 -9.34
CA GLY A 94 -4.99 -9.67 -8.67
C GLY A 94 -5.14 -8.57 -7.65
N TYR A 95 -4.64 -8.82 -6.43
CA TYR A 95 -4.70 -7.89 -5.31
C TYR A 95 -3.48 -8.08 -4.44
N LEU A 96 -2.58 -7.12 -4.41
CA LEU A 96 -1.26 -7.30 -3.80
C LEU A 96 -0.74 -6.02 -3.17
N ILE A 97 0.29 -6.19 -2.36
CA ILE A 97 0.95 -5.11 -1.64
C ILE A 97 2.44 -5.15 -1.94
N GLU A 98 3.01 -4.01 -2.24
CA GLU A 98 4.44 -3.81 -2.45
C GLU A 98 4.95 -2.62 -1.64
N SER A 99 6.23 -2.65 -1.32
CA SER A 99 6.93 -1.52 -0.72
C SER A 99 8.36 -1.48 -1.23
N GLY A 100 9.07 -0.39 -1.01
CA GLY A 100 10.46 -0.28 -1.42
C GLY A 100 10.97 1.13 -1.38
N PHE A 101 11.97 1.36 -2.22
CA PHE A 101 12.57 2.67 -2.42
C PHE A 101 12.58 3.03 -3.90
N VAL A 102 12.46 4.31 -4.17
CA VAL A 102 12.71 4.92 -5.48
C VAL A 102 13.78 5.98 -5.33
N THR A 103 14.39 6.36 -6.43
CA THR A 103 15.42 7.41 -6.49
C THR A 103 15.21 8.26 -7.73
N SER A 104 15.63 9.53 -7.68
CA SER A 104 15.72 10.41 -8.85
C SER A 104 16.96 10.13 -9.71
N ASP A 105 17.99 9.47 -9.14
CA ASP A 105 19.20 9.10 -9.88
C ASP A 105 18.92 7.90 -10.80
N LYS A 106 18.86 8.18 -12.10
CA LYS A 106 18.58 7.18 -13.15
C LYS A 106 19.74 6.22 -13.41
N ASN A 107 20.93 6.47 -12.85
CA ASN A 107 22.10 5.62 -13.03
C ASN A 107 22.16 4.49 -11.99
N ILE A 108 21.30 4.52 -10.99
CA ILE A 108 21.25 3.50 -9.95
C ILE A 108 20.12 2.53 -10.22
N ASP A 109 20.47 1.26 -10.38
CA ASP A 109 19.49 0.19 -10.45
C ASP A 109 18.85 -0.03 -9.07
N ILE A 110 17.53 0.02 -9.02
CA ILE A 110 16.73 -0.27 -7.84
C ILE A 110 15.83 -1.50 -8.09
N PRO A 111 15.46 -2.25 -7.05
CA PRO A 111 14.56 -3.37 -7.22
C PRO A 111 13.17 -2.91 -7.70
N ASN A 112 12.59 -3.66 -8.62
CA ASN A 112 11.27 -3.46 -9.19
C ASN A 112 10.41 -4.73 -9.07
N SER A 113 9.23 -4.74 -9.70
CA SER A 113 8.31 -5.88 -9.68
C SER A 113 8.87 -7.18 -10.26
N ASP A 114 9.89 -7.10 -11.12
CA ASP A 114 10.55 -8.27 -11.74
C ASP A 114 11.81 -8.72 -11.01
N SER A 115 12.30 -7.92 -10.08
CA SER A 115 13.51 -8.23 -9.32
C SER A 115 13.31 -9.44 -8.42
N VAL A 116 14.22 -10.44 -8.53
CA VAL A 116 14.18 -11.64 -7.71
C VAL A 116 15.01 -11.45 -6.45
N TRP A 117 14.35 -11.52 -5.32
CA TRP A 117 14.97 -11.37 -4.00
C TRP A 117 15.50 -12.69 -3.46
N SER A 118 16.57 -12.62 -2.69
CA SER A 118 17.16 -13.75 -1.97
C SER A 118 16.71 -13.75 -0.52
N VAL A 119 16.49 -14.94 0.03
CA VAL A 119 16.17 -15.13 1.45
C VAL A 119 17.45 -15.22 2.26
N ILE A 120 17.53 -14.51 3.36
CA ILE A 120 18.63 -14.59 4.34
C ILE A 120 18.11 -15.26 5.60
N GLY A 121 18.68 -16.43 5.92
CA GLY A 121 18.33 -17.17 7.15
C GLY A 121 17.00 -17.91 7.04
N ASN A 122 16.04 -17.55 7.88
CA ASN A 122 14.75 -18.24 7.97
C ASN A 122 13.90 -18.07 6.71
N ASN A 123 13.25 -19.14 6.27
CA ASN A 123 12.46 -19.23 5.03
C ASN A 123 10.94 -19.39 5.27
N LYS A 124 10.50 -19.31 6.53
CA LYS A 124 9.07 -19.34 6.88
C LYS A 124 8.76 -18.20 7.85
N LEU A 125 7.77 -17.38 7.53
CA LEU A 125 7.33 -16.27 8.37
C LEU A 125 6.23 -16.75 9.32
N THR A 126 6.44 -16.52 10.62
CA THR A 126 5.43 -16.74 11.66
C THR A 126 5.42 -15.54 12.62
N ASN A 127 4.49 -15.51 13.58
CA ASN A 127 4.48 -14.48 14.64
C ASN A 127 5.74 -14.47 15.52
N GLN A 128 6.51 -15.56 15.53
CA GLN A 128 7.76 -15.67 16.34
C GLN A 128 9.02 -15.63 15.48
N SER A 129 8.89 -15.69 14.17
CA SER A 129 10.02 -15.94 13.25
C SER A 129 9.93 -15.01 12.05
N PRO A 130 10.55 -13.82 12.12
CA PRO A 130 10.62 -12.90 10.98
C PRO A 130 11.47 -13.49 9.85
N VAL A 131 11.25 -12.98 8.63
CA VAL A 131 12.05 -13.34 7.45
C VAL A 131 12.80 -12.13 6.94
N LYS A 132 13.97 -12.36 6.38
CA LYS A 132 14.79 -11.31 5.79
C LYS A 132 15.05 -11.60 4.31
N LEU A 133 14.76 -10.60 3.48
CA LEU A 133 15.01 -10.60 2.04
C LEU A 133 16.12 -9.62 1.70
N SER A 134 16.91 -9.93 0.67
CA SER A 134 17.97 -9.05 0.18
C SER A 134 18.01 -9.07 -1.35
N TRP A 135 18.28 -7.91 -1.90
CA TRP A 135 18.56 -7.72 -3.33
C TRP A 135 19.72 -6.73 -3.51
N SER A 136 20.68 -7.04 -4.38
CA SER A 136 21.82 -6.17 -4.67
C SER A 136 21.85 -5.80 -6.14
N ASN A 137 22.13 -4.54 -6.43
CA ASN A 137 22.25 -4.02 -7.79
C ASN A 137 23.64 -4.29 -8.43
N LYS A 138 24.55 -4.93 -7.73
CA LYS A 138 25.95 -5.13 -8.14
C LYS A 138 26.77 -3.84 -8.39
N GLN A 139 26.19 -2.68 -8.04
CA GLN A 139 26.83 -1.38 -8.07
C GLN A 139 27.23 -0.90 -6.65
N GLY A 140 27.24 -1.79 -5.68
CA GLY A 140 27.57 -1.52 -4.29
C GLY A 140 26.38 -1.10 -3.43
N ILE A 141 25.15 -1.17 -3.96
CA ILE A 141 23.93 -0.90 -3.20
C ILE A 141 23.15 -2.18 -2.95
N THR A 142 22.79 -2.43 -1.70
CA THR A 142 22.00 -3.59 -1.30
C THR A 142 20.73 -3.11 -0.60
N PHE A 143 19.60 -3.65 -1.01
CA PHE A 143 18.29 -3.44 -0.41
C PHE A 143 17.91 -4.65 0.44
N GLU A 144 17.42 -4.40 1.64
CA GLU A 144 16.96 -5.45 2.55
C GLU A 144 15.55 -5.17 3.01
N LYS A 145 14.77 -6.23 3.24
CA LYS A 145 13.46 -6.18 3.90
C LYS A 145 13.43 -7.23 5.00
N GLU A 146 13.20 -6.80 6.23
CA GLU A 146 12.88 -7.68 7.35
C GLU A 146 11.38 -7.58 7.60
N ILE A 147 10.68 -8.70 7.43
CA ILE A 147 9.23 -8.79 7.52
C ILE A 147 8.89 -9.61 8.76
N SER A 148 8.12 -9.04 9.66
CA SER A 148 7.54 -9.71 10.82
C SER A 148 6.02 -9.69 10.76
N LEU A 149 5.39 -10.70 11.36
CA LEU A 149 3.96 -10.90 11.42
C LEU A 149 3.53 -10.99 12.89
N ASP A 150 2.44 -10.34 13.27
CA ASP A 150 1.84 -10.51 14.59
C ASP A 150 0.96 -11.77 14.67
N ASP A 151 0.23 -11.93 15.76
CA ASP A 151 -0.67 -13.08 15.94
C ASP A 151 -1.92 -13.03 15.07
N ARG A 152 -2.25 -11.87 14.48
CA ARG A 152 -3.50 -11.67 13.74
C ARG A 152 -3.28 -11.20 12.30
N TYR A 153 -3.14 -9.88 12.06
CA TYR A 153 -3.29 -9.31 10.71
C TYR A 153 -2.23 -8.26 10.35
N LEU A 154 -1.28 -8.00 11.24
CA LEU A 154 -0.28 -6.94 11.07
C LEU A 154 1.04 -7.50 10.53
N PHE A 155 1.47 -7.00 9.39
CA PHE A 155 2.83 -7.11 8.90
C PHE A 155 3.60 -5.83 9.25
N SER A 156 4.77 -5.98 9.86
CA SER A 156 5.74 -4.88 10.04
C SER A 156 6.91 -5.11 9.10
N ILE A 157 7.20 -4.13 8.25
CA ILE A 157 8.31 -4.21 7.29
C ILE A 157 9.36 -3.18 7.69
N LYS A 158 10.54 -3.64 8.05
CA LYS A 158 11.73 -2.81 8.18
C LYS A 158 12.53 -2.96 6.89
N GLN A 159 12.57 -1.91 6.10
CA GLN A 159 13.32 -1.88 4.86
C GLN A 159 14.56 -1.01 5.00
N SER A 160 15.66 -1.45 4.38
CA SER A 160 16.96 -0.81 4.51
C SER A 160 17.65 -0.70 3.16
N VAL A 161 18.49 0.33 3.03
CA VAL A 161 19.44 0.46 1.92
C VAL A 161 20.84 0.55 2.50
N ILE A 162 21.74 -0.28 1.99
CA ILE A 162 23.14 -0.37 2.39
C ILE A 162 23.99 0.09 1.22
N ASN A 163 24.86 1.04 1.47
CA ASN A 163 25.82 1.61 0.51
C ASN A 163 27.24 1.18 0.89
N THR A 164 27.93 0.49 0.00
CA THR A 164 29.34 0.12 0.16
C THR A 164 30.28 0.91 -0.77
N THR A 165 29.76 2.01 -1.35
CA THR A 165 30.51 2.90 -2.24
C THR A 165 30.90 4.19 -1.54
N ASP A 166 31.80 4.97 -2.17
CA ASP A 166 32.20 6.29 -1.69
C ASP A 166 31.21 7.41 -2.09
N ASN A 167 30.19 7.09 -2.89
CA ASN A 167 29.17 8.05 -3.31
C ASN A 167 28.04 8.18 -2.29
N LYS A 168 27.30 9.29 -2.36
CA LYS A 168 26.07 9.51 -1.60
C LYS A 168 24.87 9.39 -2.51
N TYR A 169 23.74 8.94 -1.94
CA TYR A 169 22.50 8.71 -2.67
C TYR A 169 21.29 9.17 -1.89
N ASP A 170 20.23 9.53 -2.61
CA ASP A 170 18.94 9.88 -2.04
C ASP A 170 17.89 8.84 -2.45
N PHE A 171 17.19 8.27 -1.45
CA PHE A 171 16.14 7.30 -1.66
C PHE A 171 14.84 7.75 -1.01
N TYR A 172 13.71 7.56 -1.70
CA TYR A 172 12.37 7.84 -1.20
C TYR A 172 11.66 6.54 -0.94
N SER A 173 11.19 6.33 0.28
CA SER A 173 10.40 5.13 0.60
C SER A 173 9.00 5.22 0.03
N TYR A 174 8.45 4.08 -0.37
CA TYR A 174 7.08 3.96 -0.81
C TYR A 174 6.42 2.67 -0.33
N GLY A 175 5.10 2.68 -0.35
CA GLY A 175 4.26 1.50 -0.27
C GLY A 175 3.08 1.66 -1.21
N GLN A 176 2.63 0.54 -1.80
CA GLN A 176 1.46 0.55 -2.69
C GLN A 176 0.62 -0.71 -2.54
N ILE A 177 -0.67 -0.51 -2.66
CA ILE A 177 -1.67 -1.55 -2.81
C ILE A 177 -2.16 -1.48 -4.25
N ILE A 178 -2.17 -2.62 -4.94
CA ILE A 178 -2.59 -2.72 -6.33
C ILE A 178 -3.76 -3.70 -6.41
N ARG A 179 -4.83 -3.32 -7.10
CA ARG A 179 -6.00 -4.15 -7.34
C ARG A 179 -6.40 -4.11 -8.81
N ASN A 180 -6.55 -5.28 -9.43
CA ASN A 180 -6.81 -5.38 -10.87
C ASN A 180 -8.27 -5.10 -11.23
N SER A 181 -9.22 -5.49 -10.37
CA SER A 181 -10.65 -5.43 -10.65
C SER A 181 -11.46 -4.89 -9.48
N ILE A 182 -12.60 -4.33 -9.76
CA ILE A 182 -13.63 -4.03 -8.76
C ILE A 182 -14.17 -5.35 -8.23
N PRO A 183 -14.37 -5.51 -6.92
CA PRO A 183 -14.98 -6.72 -6.36
C PRO A 183 -16.41 -6.88 -6.88
N GLU A 184 -16.88 -8.13 -7.01
CA GLU A 184 -18.30 -8.38 -7.29
C GLU A 184 -19.14 -7.84 -6.13
N ILE A 185 -19.89 -6.78 -6.38
CA ILE A 185 -20.74 -6.12 -5.38
C ILE A 185 -21.98 -6.97 -5.18
N SER A 186 -22.20 -7.49 -3.99
CA SER A 186 -23.53 -7.99 -3.62
C SER A 186 -24.44 -6.77 -3.39
N ASN A 187 -25.41 -6.58 -4.26
CA ASN A 187 -26.36 -5.46 -4.35
C ASN A 187 -27.22 -5.21 -3.09
N PHE A 188 -26.65 -5.01 -1.91
CA PHE A 188 -27.41 -4.61 -0.74
C PHE A 188 -26.61 -3.69 0.17
N TYR A 189 -27.04 -2.40 0.19
CA TYR A 189 -26.69 -1.33 1.12
C TYR A 189 -25.21 -0.87 1.22
N ILE A 190 -25.09 0.32 0.94
CA ILE A 190 -24.14 1.41 0.92
C ILE A 190 -23.23 1.41 2.16
N LEU A 191 -22.24 0.56 2.15
CA LEU A 191 -21.01 0.77 2.89
C LEU A 191 -19.96 1.16 1.85
N HIS A 192 -19.08 2.12 2.16
CA HIS A 192 -18.04 2.52 1.23
C HIS A 192 -17.17 1.31 0.83
N GLU A 193 -17.08 1.06 -0.46
CA GLU A 193 -16.15 0.11 -1.08
C GLU A 193 -15.30 0.86 -2.09
N GLY A 194 -14.00 1.00 -1.82
CA GLY A 194 -13.13 1.82 -2.65
C GLY A 194 -11.80 2.12 -1.98
N LEU A 195 -11.22 3.21 -2.39
CA LEU A 195 -9.97 3.70 -1.86
C LEU A 195 -10.24 4.62 -0.67
N ILE A 196 -9.55 4.40 0.44
CA ILE A 196 -9.84 5.06 1.70
C ILE A 196 -8.54 5.49 2.38
N ALA A 197 -8.56 6.63 3.05
CA ALA A 197 -7.45 7.11 3.87
C ALA A 197 -7.94 7.98 5.03
N THR A 198 -7.13 8.09 6.07
CA THR A 198 -7.19 9.24 6.98
C THR A 198 -5.89 10.01 6.83
N LEU A 199 -5.96 11.28 6.47
CA LEU A 199 -4.82 12.14 6.18
C LEU A 199 -4.96 13.44 6.99
N ASP A 200 -4.05 13.67 7.95
CA ASP A 200 -4.08 14.83 8.86
C ASP A 200 -5.45 15.01 9.54
N ASP A 201 -6.00 13.93 10.09
CA ASP A 201 -7.30 13.84 10.76
C ASP A 201 -8.54 13.96 9.85
N GLU A 202 -8.39 14.01 8.55
CA GLU A 202 -9.50 14.02 7.61
C GLU A 202 -9.69 12.64 6.97
N LEU A 203 -10.93 12.13 6.99
CA LEU A 203 -11.32 10.91 6.27
C LEU A 203 -11.50 11.24 4.80
N ILE A 204 -10.87 10.43 3.95
CA ILE A 204 -10.97 10.49 2.49
C ILE A 204 -11.55 9.15 2.04
N GLU A 205 -12.63 9.19 1.31
CA GLU A 205 -13.30 8.05 0.71
C GLU A 205 -13.51 8.35 -0.77
N GLU A 206 -12.95 7.50 -1.64
CA GLU A 206 -13.01 7.65 -3.08
C GLU A 206 -13.53 6.33 -3.69
N ASP A 207 -14.67 6.40 -4.34
CA ASP A 207 -15.25 5.25 -5.02
C ASP A 207 -14.41 4.83 -6.24
N TYR A 208 -14.54 3.58 -6.66
CA TYR A 208 -13.80 3.06 -7.81
C TYR A 208 -14.09 3.86 -9.09
N ASP A 209 -15.34 4.26 -9.31
CA ASP A 209 -15.75 5.03 -10.49
C ASP A 209 -15.13 6.42 -10.50
N ASP A 210 -15.09 7.10 -9.34
CA ASP A 210 -14.47 8.43 -9.20
C ASP A 210 -12.98 8.38 -9.51
N ILE A 211 -12.27 7.34 -9.05
CA ILE A 211 -10.84 7.18 -9.31
C ILE A 211 -10.53 6.78 -10.76
N GLN A 212 -11.46 6.14 -11.45
CA GLN A 212 -11.33 5.93 -12.90
C GLN A 212 -11.36 7.24 -13.68
N GLU A 213 -12.17 8.19 -13.22
CA GLU A 213 -12.31 9.50 -13.86
C GLU A 213 -11.22 10.47 -13.45
N LYS A 214 -10.87 10.50 -12.16
CA LYS A 214 -9.97 11.51 -11.60
C LYS A 214 -9.08 10.94 -10.51
N LYS A 215 -7.77 11.11 -10.69
CA LYS A 215 -6.75 10.82 -9.69
C LYS A 215 -6.92 11.71 -8.45
N PHE A 216 -6.88 11.10 -7.26
CA PHE A 216 -6.70 11.81 -5.99
C PHE A 216 -5.22 11.91 -5.63
N SER A 217 -4.79 13.03 -5.04
CA SER A 217 -3.45 13.15 -4.48
C SER A 217 -3.38 14.21 -3.39
N ARG A 218 -2.74 13.88 -2.26
CA ARG A 218 -2.57 14.78 -1.12
C ARG A 218 -1.28 14.50 -0.37
N THR A 219 -0.60 15.54 0.09
CA THR A 219 0.55 15.46 0.98
C THR A 219 0.10 15.61 2.42
N SER A 220 0.66 14.79 3.34
CA SER A 220 0.22 14.69 4.73
C SER A 220 1.38 14.35 5.67
N GLN A 221 1.28 14.77 6.94
CA GLN A 221 2.29 14.50 7.97
C GLN A 221 1.99 13.22 8.74
N LYS A 222 0.73 12.79 8.75
CA LYS A 222 0.27 11.60 9.47
C LYS A 222 -0.95 10.98 8.79
N GLY A 223 -1.18 9.71 9.07
CA GLY A 223 -2.35 8.99 8.58
C GLY A 223 -2.04 7.59 8.08
N TRP A 224 -3.01 7.02 7.44
CA TRP A 224 -2.97 5.72 6.79
C TRP A 224 -3.79 5.78 5.50
N LEU A 225 -3.59 4.81 4.60
CA LEU A 225 -4.33 4.69 3.35
C LEU A 225 -4.55 3.22 3.00
N GLY A 226 -5.54 2.95 2.17
CA GLY A 226 -5.84 1.57 1.79
C GLY A 226 -6.93 1.40 0.76
N ILE A 227 -7.37 0.15 0.62
CA ILE A 227 -8.55 -0.25 -0.16
C ILE A 227 -9.47 -1.01 0.79
N GLY A 228 -10.69 -0.53 0.92
CA GLY A 228 -11.74 -1.09 1.74
C GLY A 228 -12.79 -1.82 0.91
N ASP A 229 -13.13 -3.06 1.30
CA ASP A 229 -14.31 -3.77 0.86
C ASP A 229 -15.34 -3.78 1.99
N LYS A 230 -16.53 -4.27 1.73
CA LYS A 230 -17.60 -4.37 2.74
C LYS A 230 -17.14 -4.99 4.07
N TYR A 231 -16.34 -6.05 4.01
CA TYR A 231 -15.92 -6.82 5.19
C TYR A 231 -14.41 -6.81 5.44
N TRP A 232 -13.61 -6.27 4.52
CA TRP A 232 -12.16 -6.37 4.53
C TRP A 232 -11.50 -5.02 4.35
N ILE A 233 -10.32 -4.88 4.93
CA ILE A 233 -9.44 -3.73 4.71
C ILE A 233 -8.02 -4.22 4.41
N THR A 234 -7.41 -3.64 3.39
CA THR A 234 -5.98 -3.70 3.17
C THR A 234 -5.44 -2.29 3.32
N SER A 235 -4.60 -2.05 4.30
CA SER A 235 -4.10 -0.71 4.61
C SER A 235 -2.59 -0.66 4.75
N LEU A 236 -2.03 0.51 4.41
CA LEU A 236 -0.65 0.91 4.61
C LEU A 236 -0.60 2.00 5.66
N ILE A 237 0.30 1.86 6.60
CA ILE A 237 0.66 2.89 7.57
C ILE A 237 2.09 3.34 7.22
N PRO A 238 2.25 4.55 6.64
CA PRO A 238 3.55 5.10 6.27
C PRO A 238 4.48 5.27 7.48
N PRO A 239 5.78 5.46 7.25
CA PRO A 239 6.73 5.78 8.30
C PRO A 239 6.32 7.00 9.10
N ARG A 240 6.35 6.88 10.43
CA ARG A 240 5.87 7.94 11.32
C ARG A 240 6.77 9.16 11.32
N LYS A 241 6.19 10.33 11.60
CA LYS A 241 6.90 11.63 11.71
C LYS A 241 7.64 12.02 10.43
N LYS A 242 7.14 11.56 9.30
CA LYS A 242 7.65 11.91 7.97
C LYS A 242 6.48 12.30 7.08
N GLU A 243 6.71 13.34 6.32
CA GLU A 243 5.76 13.77 5.30
C GLU A 243 5.74 12.76 4.15
N PHE A 244 4.56 12.45 3.67
CA PHE A 244 4.35 11.57 2.54
C PHE A 244 3.23 12.10 1.64
N LYS A 245 3.33 11.78 0.36
CA LYS A 245 2.29 12.05 -0.63
C LYS A 245 1.50 10.79 -0.88
N THR A 246 0.21 10.82 -0.55
CA THR A 246 -0.76 9.78 -0.90
C THR A 246 -1.26 10.01 -2.31
N THR A 247 -1.46 8.92 -3.06
CA THR A 247 -2.08 8.96 -4.38
C THR A 247 -3.03 7.77 -4.53
N PHE A 248 -4.24 8.06 -5.00
CA PHE A 248 -5.19 7.08 -5.51
C PHE A 248 -5.31 7.29 -7.01
N ASP A 249 -5.05 6.25 -7.79
CA ASP A 249 -5.14 6.34 -9.26
C ASP A 249 -5.62 5.03 -9.90
N TYR A 250 -6.09 5.16 -11.13
CA TYR A 250 -6.42 4.05 -12.01
C TYR A 250 -5.66 4.16 -13.33
N LYS A 251 -4.80 3.16 -13.59
CA LYS A 251 -4.15 2.95 -14.89
C LYS A 251 -4.28 1.48 -15.23
N LYS A 252 -5.44 1.07 -15.75
CA LYS A 252 -5.85 -0.35 -15.93
C LYS A 252 -5.96 -1.14 -14.62
N LYS A 253 -5.45 -0.63 -13.50
CA LYS A 253 -5.52 -1.18 -12.16
C LYS A 253 -5.72 -0.05 -11.16
N PHE A 254 -6.44 -0.31 -10.09
CA PHE A 254 -6.56 0.61 -8.97
C PHE A 254 -5.30 0.56 -8.10
N ARG A 255 -4.83 1.72 -7.69
CA ARG A 255 -3.65 1.86 -6.83
C ARG A 255 -3.91 2.84 -5.72
N ALA A 256 -3.65 2.39 -4.49
CA ALA A 256 -3.51 3.25 -3.34
C ALA A 256 -2.04 3.21 -2.92
N ASN A 257 -1.34 4.33 -3.00
CA ASN A 257 0.09 4.38 -2.70
C ASN A 257 0.46 5.61 -1.88
N PHE A 258 1.56 5.50 -1.14
CA PHE A 258 2.29 6.64 -0.60
C PHE A 258 3.73 6.64 -1.09
N ILE A 259 4.32 7.83 -1.14
CA ILE A 259 5.75 8.06 -1.34
C ILE A 259 6.21 9.15 -0.37
N ALA A 260 7.35 8.94 0.30
CA ALA A 260 7.96 9.97 1.13
C ALA A 260 8.30 11.20 0.29
N THR A 261 8.04 12.41 0.80
CA THR A 261 8.35 13.67 0.10
C THR A 261 9.80 14.09 0.31
N GLU A 262 10.41 13.63 1.40
CA GLU A 262 11.81 13.87 1.71
C GLU A 262 12.64 12.58 1.55
N PRO A 263 13.85 12.68 0.98
CA PRO A 263 14.70 11.52 0.81
C PRO A 263 15.35 11.08 2.11
N LEU A 264 15.56 9.78 2.23
CA LEU A 264 16.55 9.18 3.10
C LEU A 264 17.94 9.41 2.48
N LYS A 265 18.73 10.26 3.10
CA LYS A 265 20.10 10.54 2.66
C LYS A 265 21.01 9.39 3.06
N LEU A 266 21.53 8.68 2.08
CA LEU A 266 22.42 7.55 2.27
C LEU A 266 23.86 7.99 1.99
N ASP A 267 24.63 8.18 3.06
CA ASP A 267 26.06 8.54 2.96
C ASP A 267 26.91 7.37 2.42
N SER A 268 28.16 7.69 2.03
CA SER A 268 29.16 6.67 1.67
C SER A 268 29.37 5.67 2.81
N ASN A 269 29.53 4.38 2.47
CA ASN A 269 29.80 3.30 3.42
C ASN A 269 28.84 3.28 4.62
N SER A 270 27.55 3.52 4.38
CA SER A 270 26.54 3.65 5.42
C SER A 270 25.27 2.82 5.12
N LYS A 271 24.36 2.83 6.08
CA LYS A 271 23.04 2.19 5.99
C LYS A 271 21.96 3.17 6.45
N VAL A 272 20.85 3.20 5.75
CA VAL A 272 19.61 3.84 6.20
C VAL A 272 18.49 2.80 6.28
N GLU A 273 17.55 3.03 7.18
CA GLU A 273 16.41 2.13 7.34
C GLU A 273 15.14 2.88 7.69
N GLU A 274 14.02 2.28 7.34
CA GLU A 274 12.70 2.80 7.59
C GLU A 274 11.72 1.67 7.88
N LYS A 275 10.67 1.97 8.66
CA LYS A 275 9.65 1.01 9.03
C LYS A 275 8.29 1.48 8.53
N LEU A 276 7.57 0.61 7.83
CA LEU A 276 6.16 0.76 7.52
C LEU A 276 5.37 -0.43 8.05
N GLN A 277 4.05 -0.27 8.15
CA GLN A 277 3.16 -1.32 8.63
C GLN A 277 2.04 -1.55 7.61
N ILE A 278 1.56 -2.80 7.57
CA ILE A 278 0.49 -3.24 6.67
C ILE A 278 -0.52 -4.01 7.52
N ILE A 279 -1.78 -3.65 7.43
CA ILE A 279 -2.87 -4.39 8.07
C ILE A 279 -3.77 -4.94 6.97
N VAL A 280 -3.96 -6.27 6.96
CA VAL A 280 -4.87 -6.97 6.04
C VAL A 280 -5.88 -7.72 6.90
N ALA A 281 -7.03 -7.11 7.20
CA ALA A 281 -7.92 -7.55 8.26
C ALA A 281 -9.39 -7.64 7.86
N ALA A 282 -10.15 -8.42 8.62
CA ALA A 282 -11.58 -8.27 8.69
C ALA A 282 -11.96 -6.98 9.42
N LYS A 283 -12.97 -6.25 8.94
CA LYS A 283 -13.52 -5.04 9.57
C LYS A 283 -14.34 -5.41 10.82
N ARG A 284 -13.66 -5.92 11.84
CA ARG A 284 -14.24 -6.21 13.16
C ARG A 284 -13.83 -5.12 14.13
N VAL A 285 -14.77 -4.62 14.91
CA VAL A 285 -14.59 -3.50 15.85
C VAL A 285 -13.44 -3.78 16.83
N ASP A 286 -13.45 -4.97 17.47
CA ASP A 286 -12.42 -5.37 18.42
C ASP A 286 -11.00 -5.42 17.82
N ILE A 287 -10.89 -5.77 16.55
CA ILE A 287 -9.61 -5.84 15.83
C ILE A 287 -9.15 -4.45 15.41
N ILE A 288 -10.03 -3.68 14.78
CA ILE A 288 -9.73 -2.36 14.26
C ILE A 288 -9.41 -1.38 15.40
N ASP A 289 -10.25 -1.33 16.45
CA ASP A 289 -10.00 -0.49 17.63
C ASP A 289 -8.73 -0.93 18.38
N GLY A 290 -8.47 -2.26 18.45
CA GLY A 290 -7.26 -2.80 19.02
C GLY A 290 -5.98 -2.32 18.31
N TYR A 291 -5.97 -2.33 16.96
CA TYR A 291 -4.84 -1.78 16.19
C TYR A 291 -4.76 -0.25 16.27
N ALA A 292 -5.89 0.45 16.21
CA ALA A 292 -5.92 1.90 16.37
C ALA A 292 -5.21 2.33 17.66
N GLN A 293 -5.51 1.67 18.77
CA GLN A 293 -4.94 1.97 20.09
C GLN A 293 -3.50 1.49 20.24
N SER A 294 -3.22 0.19 19.94
CA SER A 294 -1.91 -0.41 20.20
C SER A 294 -0.81 0.14 19.30
N LEU A 295 -1.18 0.54 18.09
CA LEU A 295 -0.27 1.13 17.12
C LEU A 295 -0.39 2.66 17.04
N ASP A 296 -1.25 3.29 17.86
CA ASP A 296 -1.50 4.74 17.85
C ASP A 296 -1.75 5.25 16.40
N ILE A 297 -2.68 4.60 15.69
CA ILE A 297 -3.06 4.98 14.32
C ILE A 297 -4.27 5.89 14.39
N ASP A 298 -4.08 7.16 14.06
CA ASP A 298 -5.12 8.17 14.09
C ASP A 298 -6.35 7.74 13.27
N LYS A 299 -7.52 7.73 13.93
CA LYS A 299 -8.82 7.46 13.30
C LYS A 299 -8.88 6.18 12.46
N PHE A 300 -8.12 5.14 12.82
CA PHE A 300 -8.18 3.86 12.12
C PHE A 300 -9.52 3.15 12.32
N ASP A 301 -10.25 3.49 13.37
CA ASP A 301 -11.62 3.04 13.63
C ASP A 301 -12.62 3.46 12.55
N LEU A 302 -12.32 4.51 11.77
CA LEU A 302 -13.12 4.95 10.63
C LEU A 302 -13.06 4.00 9.42
N VAL A 303 -12.20 2.98 9.44
CA VAL A 303 -12.27 1.84 8.50
C VAL A 303 -13.63 1.15 8.53
N ILE A 304 -14.31 1.18 9.70
CA ILE A 304 -15.65 0.66 9.85
C ILE A 304 -16.63 1.81 9.59
N ASP A 305 -17.39 1.67 8.53
CA ASP A 305 -18.46 2.61 8.24
C ASP A 305 -19.63 2.40 9.21
N TRP A 306 -19.79 3.34 10.14
CA TRP A 306 -20.89 3.40 11.09
C TRP A 306 -22.09 4.17 10.54
N GLY A 307 -22.01 4.65 9.30
CA GLY A 307 -22.99 5.55 8.68
C GLY A 307 -22.96 6.97 9.25
N PHE A 308 -23.79 7.83 8.71
CA PHE A 308 -23.87 9.25 9.06
C PHE A 308 -24.06 9.52 10.57
N LEU A 309 -24.71 8.60 11.29
CA LEU A 309 -24.95 8.74 12.74
C LEU A 309 -23.91 8.00 13.60
N TYR A 310 -22.65 7.91 13.17
CA TYR A 310 -21.61 7.13 13.85
C TYR A 310 -21.49 7.44 15.35
N PHE A 311 -21.66 8.71 15.75
CA PHE A 311 -21.61 9.16 17.14
C PHE A 311 -22.72 8.55 18.01
N LEU A 312 -23.80 8.05 17.40
CA LEU A 312 -24.90 7.35 18.05
C LEU A 312 -24.80 5.83 17.86
N THR A 313 -24.46 5.37 16.67
CA THR A 313 -24.43 3.95 16.32
C THR A 313 -23.28 3.21 17.01
N LYS A 314 -22.09 3.80 17.10
CA LYS A 314 -20.95 3.21 17.80
C LYS A 314 -21.18 2.99 19.30
N PRO A 315 -21.66 3.98 20.10
CA PRO A 315 -22.01 3.75 21.51
C PRO A 315 -23.15 2.73 21.72
N LEU A 316 -24.16 2.71 20.84
CA LEU A 316 -25.26 1.75 20.94
C LEU A 316 -24.77 0.31 20.71
N PHE A 317 -23.81 0.11 19.82
CA PHE A 317 -23.22 -1.20 19.57
C PHE A 317 -22.51 -1.78 20.82
N PHE A 318 -21.87 -0.93 21.63
CA PHE A 318 -21.20 -1.35 22.86
C PHE A 318 -22.16 -1.43 24.08
N GLY A 319 -23.38 -0.94 23.94
CA GLY A 319 -24.40 -0.91 25.02
C GLY A 319 -25.36 -2.10 25.02
N ILE A 320 -25.25 -3.00 24.03
CA ILE A 320 -26.02 -4.23 23.88
C ILE A 320 -25.13 -5.41 24.27
#